data_dc4cdde308ff8a951238705ba024f0b3
#
_entry.id   dc4cdde308ff8a951238705ba024f0b3
#
_cell.length_a   1.000
_cell.length_b   1.000
_cell.length_c   1.000
_cell.angle_alpha   90.00
_cell.angle_beta   90.00
_cell.angle_gamma   90.00
#
_symmetry.space_group_name_H-M   'P 1'
#
loop_
_entity.id
_entity.type
_entity.pdbx_description
1 polymer ?
#
loop_
_entity_poly.entity_id
_entity_poly.type
_entity_poly.pdbx_seq_one_letter_code
_entity_poly.pdbx_strand_id
1 'polypeptide(L)'
;MRDYGFGNFLYELRVRRGLSQFQLGMLVGVSDKAVSKWENGLAKPQSGILYKLSEALGITIDELLACKCRAGENANDKRLLAVEKALWKRAGEALRGLYGDVPPVEAADRYFSEYAGLKGTGHLACFELLGRMAKRIRQSGGHMRVNGGIGASFVAYLMGATDINPLRPHYYCPHCHKISFVEGCACGWDLPARKCACGGELQRDGHDLPFETLRPLIRKPAKYAVSVSQDLHGAAQEEIRSFFQETGLKQYPAVTLLPDGELEAWGRLERETGISFENVPFLDERVLDAFIGGDTGGIPEFGPDFARAVMAQSPPACIRDLIQIPGLCHGTGVWRGNGEELAKAGLPLGSLTAYRDDVFRCIQERMPPGSGSGLAYHVMEEVRRGAYARHGIPADIRQQLLGLGVEERLIEAFGKIGYLFPRAHGITHVRHAMILMWYKMNYPKAASRLSLTV
;
A
#
# COMPACT_ATOMS: atom_id res chain seq x y z
N MET A 1 3.44 1.99 -38.00
CA MET A 1 3.59 1.06 -36.90
C MET A 1 2.33 1.14 -36.05
N ARG A 2 1.66 0.03 -35.73
CA ARG A 2 0.41 0.02 -34.95
C ARG A 2 0.73 0.23 -33.48
N ASP A 3 0.13 1.25 -32.85
CA ASP A 3 0.31 1.54 -31.42
C ASP A 3 -0.78 0.78 -30.61
N TYR A 4 -0.55 -0.50 -30.41
CA TYR A 4 -1.48 -1.34 -29.66
C TYR A 4 -1.55 -1.02 -28.16
N GLY A 5 -0.57 -0.31 -27.61
CA GLY A 5 -0.54 0.05 -26.18
C GLY A 5 -1.65 1.03 -25.80
N PHE A 6 -1.69 2.18 -26.50
CA PHE A 6 -2.74 3.18 -26.29
C PHE A 6 -4.13 2.66 -26.68
N GLY A 7 -4.22 1.93 -27.79
CA GLY A 7 -5.49 1.42 -28.29
C GLY A 7 -6.16 0.44 -27.33
N ASN A 8 -5.40 -0.52 -26.82
CA ASN A 8 -5.91 -1.47 -25.82
C ASN A 8 -6.35 -0.78 -24.52
N PHE A 9 -5.58 0.19 -24.06
CA PHE A 9 -5.93 0.95 -22.87
C PHE A 9 -7.21 1.77 -23.04
N LEU A 10 -7.35 2.43 -24.19
CA LEU A 10 -8.57 3.16 -24.52
C LEU A 10 -9.78 2.22 -24.58
N TYR A 11 -9.63 1.05 -25.19
CA TYR A 11 -10.65 0.01 -25.23
C TYR A 11 -11.07 -0.43 -23.81
N GLU A 12 -10.10 -0.77 -22.97
CA GLU A 12 -10.35 -1.22 -21.59
C GLU A 12 -11.09 -0.14 -20.78
N LEU A 13 -10.66 1.12 -20.85
CA LEU A 13 -11.32 2.24 -20.17
C LEU A 13 -12.76 2.45 -20.65
N ARG A 14 -12.97 2.38 -21.96
CA ARG A 14 -14.31 2.53 -22.54
C ARG A 14 -15.25 1.40 -22.09
N VAL A 15 -14.80 0.16 -22.18
CA VAL A 15 -15.59 -1.02 -21.77
C VAL A 15 -15.90 -0.96 -20.26
N ARG A 16 -14.93 -0.55 -19.46
CA ARG A 16 -15.09 -0.34 -18.03
C ARG A 16 -16.15 0.70 -17.68
N ARG A 17 -16.29 1.74 -18.50
CA ARG A 17 -17.35 2.75 -18.38
C ARG A 17 -18.68 2.30 -18.97
N GLY A 18 -18.78 1.08 -19.47
CA GLY A 18 -19.98 0.56 -20.13
C GLY A 18 -20.32 1.27 -21.43
N LEU A 19 -19.37 1.99 -22.03
CA LEU A 19 -19.60 2.77 -23.25
C LEU A 19 -19.36 1.91 -24.51
N SER A 20 -20.23 2.05 -25.52
CA SER A 20 -19.94 1.58 -26.88
C SER A 20 -18.94 2.55 -27.56
N GLN A 21 -18.29 2.10 -28.66
CA GLN A 21 -17.45 3.01 -29.49
C GLN A 21 -18.23 4.22 -30.01
N PHE A 22 -19.51 4.02 -30.35
CA PHE A 22 -20.41 5.09 -30.76
C PHE A 22 -20.66 6.10 -29.62
N GLN A 23 -20.95 5.61 -28.41
CA GLN A 23 -21.20 6.48 -27.25
C GLN A 23 -19.96 7.28 -26.85
N LEU A 24 -18.77 6.64 -26.84
CA LEU A 24 -17.53 7.37 -26.60
C LEU A 24 -17.27 8.40 -27.71
N GLY A 25 -17.52 8.03 -28.97
CA GLY A 25 -17.39 8.94 -30.10
C GLY A 25 -18.26 10.19 -29.95
N MET A 26 -19.52 10.02 -29.56
CA MET A 26 -20.46 11.12 -29.28
C MET A 26 -19.96 12.04 -28.14
N LEU A 27 -19.47 11.49 -27.05
CA LEU A 27 -18.95 12.24 -25.90
C LEU A 27 -17.74 13.11 -26.27
N VAL A 28 -16.85 12.62 -27.14
CA VAL A 28 -15.63 13.35 -27.51
C VAL A 28 -15.73 14.09 -28.84
N GLY A 29 -16.87 14.00 -29.55
CA GLY A 29 -17.15 14.72 -30.78
C GLY A 29 -16.47 14.10 -32.03
N VAL A 30 -16.41 12.75 -32.10
CA VAL A 30 -15.87 12.03 -33.27
C VAL A 30 -16.76 10.84 -33.64
N SER A 31 -16.49 10.24 -34.83
CA SER A 31 -17.21 9.03 -35.23
C SER A 31 -16.74 7.77 -34.46
N ASP A 32 -17.61 6.77 -34.38
CA ASP A 32 -17.30 5.42 -33.88
C ASP A 32 -16.11 4.79 -34.62
N LYS A 33 -16.00 5.03 -35.93
CA LYS A 33 -14.88 4.59 -36.76
C LYS A 33 -13.54 5.21 -36.35
N ALA A 34 -13.55 6.45 -35.84
CA ALA A 34 -12.35 7.09 -35.32
C ALA A 34 -11.92 6.41 -34.00
N VAL A 35 -12.87 6.15 -33.08
CA VAL A 35 -12.62 5.43 -31.83
C VAL A 35 -12.09 4.02 -32.13
N SER A 36 -12.73 3.30 -33.06
CA SER A 36 -12.28 1.99 -33.50
C SER A 36 -10.85 1.99 -34.04
N LYS A 37 -10.48 3.00 -34.86
CA LYS A 37 -9.10 3.15 -35.38
C LYS A 37 -8.10 3.39 -34.25
N TRP A 38 -8.47 4.16 -33.23
CA TRP A 38 -7.61 4.41 -32.07
C TRP A 38 -7.42 3.14 -31.23
N GLU A 39 -8.49 2.41 -30.94
CA GLU A 39 -8.45 1.16 -30.19
C GLU A 39 -7.65 0.06 -30.91
N ASN A 40 -7.71 0.03 -32.24
CA ASN A 40 -6.91 -0.89 -33.05
C ASN A 40 -5.48 -0.38 -33.37
N GLY A 41 -5.07 0.76 -32.81
CA GLY A 41 -3.74 1.35 -33.04
C GLY A 41 -3.48 1.81 -34.47
N LEU A 42 -4.54 2.01 -35.28
CA LEU A 42 -4.47 2.45 -36.69
C LEU A 42 -4.37 3.96 -36.85
N ALA A 43 -4.75 4.70 -35.81
CA ALA A 43 -4.66 6.15 -35.72
C ALA A 43 -4.45 6.60 -34.28
N LYS A 44 -4.08 7.86 -34.06
CA LYS A 44 -3.97 8.48 -32.73
C LYS A 44 -4.94 9.65 -32.64
N PRO A 45 -5.56 9.88 -31.44
CA PRO A 45 -6.32 11.08 -31.20
C PRO A 45 -5.43 12.32 -31.30
N GLN A 46 -5.97 13.39 -31.84
CA GLN A 46 -5.32 14.72 -31.82
C GLN A 46 -5.32 15.28 -30.39
N SER A 47 -4.40 16.21 -30.09
CA SER A 47 -4.19 16.75 -28.75
C SER A 47 -5.48 17.33 -28.13
N GLY A 48 -6.31 18.02 -28.91
CA GLY A 48 -7.59 18.55 -28.42
C GLY A 48 -8.65 17.49 -28.09
N ILE A 49 -8.53 16.29 -28.65
CA ILE A 49 -9.42 15.16 -28.34
C ILE A 49 -8.95 14.43 -27.09
N LEU A 50 -7.65 14.42 -26.78
CA LEU A 50 -7.12 13.79 -25.58
C LEU A 50 -7.72 14.38 -24.30
N TYR A 51 -7.97 15.69 -24.25
CA TYR A 51 -8.66 16.34 -23.15
C TYR A 51 -10.07 15.79 -22.96
N LYS A 52 -10.86 15.76 -24.06
CA LYS A 52 -12.23 15.22 -24.02
C LYS A 52 -12.29 13.74 -23.69
N LEU A 53 -11.30 12.96 -24.14
CA LEU A 53 -11.17 11.55 -23.77
C LEU A 53 -10.90 11.39 -22.28
N SER A 54 -10.03 12.22 -21.70
CA SER A 54 -9.73 12.17 -20.26
C SER A 54 -10.98 12.47 -19.44
N GLU A 55 -11.77 13.48 -19.82
CA GLU A 55 -13.04 13.80 -19.15
C GLU A 55 -14.08 12.69 -19.32
N ALA A 56 -14.31 12.20 -20.54
CA ALA A 56 -15.30 11.16 -20.82
C ALA A 56 -14.98 9.83 -20.12
N LEU A 57 -13.69 9.54 -19.96
CA LEU A 57 -13.21 8.32 -19.32
C LEU A 57 -12.92 8.49 -17.83
N GLY A 58 -12.98 9.73 -17.29
CA GLY A 58 -12.76 10.05 -15.87
C GLY A 58 -11.35 9.75 -15.39
N ILE A 59 -10.36 10.02 -16.23
CA ILE A 59 -8.93 9.92 -15.94
C ILE A 59 -8.23 11.22 -16.26
N THR A 60 -7.04 11.46 -15.72
CA THR A 60 -6.24 12.63 -16.09
C THR A 60 -5.61 12.50 -17.48
N ILE A 61 -5.31 13.63 -18.13
CA ILE A 61 -4.54 13.62 -19.38
C ILE A 61 -3.19 12.93 -19.20
N ASP A 62 -2.54 13.12 -18.06
CA ASP A 62 -1.27 12.48 -17.74
C ASP A 62 -1.41 10.95 -17.66
N GLU A 63 -2.50 10.45 -17.09
CA GLU A 63 -2.82 9.02 -17.08
C GLU A 63 -3.11 8.49 -18.48
N LEU A 64 -3.86 9.24 -19.28
CA LEU A 64 -4.14 8.90 -20.67
C LEU A 64 -2.86 8.92 -21.52
N LEU A 65 -1.94 9.85 -21.27
CA LEU A 65 -0.67 10.01 -21.99
C LEU A 65 0.45 9.14 -21.44
N ALA A 66 0.44 8.80 -20.15
CA ALA A 66 1.38 7.84 -19.55
C ALA A 66 1.24 6.46 -20.21
N CYS A 67 0.08 6.18 -20.78
CA CYS A 67 -0.13 5.02 -21.64
C CYS A 67 0.54 5.12 -23.03
N LYS A 68 1.23 6.20 -23.36
CA LYS A 68 2.32 6.15 -24.36
C LYS A 68 3.43 5.26 -23.77
N CYS A 69 3.07 3.98 -23.61
CA CYS A 69 4.05 2.93 -23.39
C CYS A 69 5.17 3.23 -24.36
N ARG A 70 6.34 3.44 -23.85
CA ARG A 70 7.56 3.21 -24.57
C ARG A 70 7.46 1.76 -25.07
N ALA A 71 6.80 1.54 -26.19
CA ALA A 71 6.96 0.36 -26.97
C ALA A 71 8.41 0.42 -27.47
N GLY A 72 9.33 0.17 -26.55
CA GLY A 72 10.72 -0.03 -26.85
C GLY A 72 10.77 -1.30 -27.69
N GLU A 73 11.35 -1.19 -28.85
CA GLU A 73 11.52 -2.31 -29.77
C GLU A 73 12.58 -3.31 -29.27
N ASN A 74 13.12 -3.11 -28.05
CA ASN A 74 14.19 -3.95 -27.54
C ASN A 74 13.62 -5.26 -26.94
N ALA A 75 14.44 -6.32 -27.00
CA ALA A 75 14.05 -7.64 -26.53
C ALA A 75 13.71 -7.69 -25.03
N ASN A 76 14.27 -6.77 -24.23
CA ASN A 76 14.01 -6.69 -22.78
C ASN A 76 12.60 -6.17 -22.50
N ASP A 77 12.10 -5.20 -23.26
CA ASP A 77 10.73 -4.68 -23.10
C ASP A 77 9.67 -5.74 -23.44
N LYS A 78 9.92 -6.55 -24.48
CA LYS A 78 9.05 -7.69 -24.81
C LYS A 78 8.99 -8.71 -23.70
N ARG A 79 10.14 -9.02 -23.07
CA ARG A 79 10.22 -9.93 -21.93
C ARG A 79 9.52 -9.35 -20.71
N LEU A 80 9.70 -8.06 -20.42
CA LEU A 80 9.00 -7.36 -19.33
C LEU A 80 7.48 -7.47 -19.49
N LEU A 81 6.95 -7.16 -20.67
CA LEU A 81 5.53 -7.27 -20.96
C LEU A 81 5.01 -8.71 -20.82
N ALA A 82 5.81 -9.72 -21.17
CA ALA A 82 5.43 -11.12 -20.97
C ALA A 82 5.31 -11.49 -19.49
N VAL A 83 6.26 -11.04 -18.65
CA VAL A 83 6.23 -11.22 -17.20
C VAL A 83 5.02 -10.51 -16.59
N GLU A 84 4.78 -9.27 -16.97
CA GLU A 84 3.64 -8.48 -16.48
C GLU A 84 2.29 -9.10 -16.85
N LYS A 85 2.18 -9.68 -18.06
CA LYS A 85 0.97 -10.40 -18.49
C LYS A 85 0.75 -11.69 -17.68
N ALA A 86 1.82 -12.42 -17.37
CA ALA A 86 1.74 -13.61 -16.52
C ALA A 86 1.33 -13.25 -15.09
N LEU A 87 1.91 -12.17 -14.52
CA LEU A 87 1.52 -11.63 -13.23
C LEU A 87 0.04 -11.24 -13.21
N TRP A 88 -0.43 -10.52 -14.23
CA TRP A 88 -1.83 -10.13 -14.35
C TRP A 88 -2.78 -11.31 -14.19
N LYS A 89 -2.50 -12.40 -14.90
CA LYS A 89 -3.30 -13.61 -14.79
C LYS A 89 -3.34 -14.18 -13.36
N ARG A 90 -2.16 -14.29 -12.73
CA ARG A 90 -2.05 -14.84 -11.35
C ARG A 90 -2.67 -13.93 -10.30
N ALA A 91 -2.46 -12.62 -10.39
CA ALA A 91 -3.10 -11.67 -9.49
C ALA A 91 -4.63 -11.69 -9.64
N GLY A 92 -5.14 -11.86 -10.86
CA GLY A 92 -6.56 -12.06 -11.11
C GLY A 92 -7.11 -13.38 -10.56
N GLU A 93 -6.32 -14.45 -10.58
CA GLU A 93 -6.65 -15.74 -9.94
C GLU A 93 -6.68 -15.57 -8.41
N ALA A 94 -5.70 -14.87 -7.83
CA ALA A 94 -5.66 -14.58 -6.40
C ALA A 94 -6.85 -13.71 -5.97
N LEU A 95 -7.23 -12.70 -6.76
CA LEU A 95 -8.40 -11.85 -6.53
C LEU A 95 -9.68 -12.70 -6.44
N ARG A 96 -9.88 -13.62 -7.39
CA ARG A 96 -11.04 -14.53 -7.36
C ARG A 96 -10.96 -15.54 -6.21
N GLY A 97 -9.78 -16.02 -5.88
CA GLY A 97 -9.58 -16.90 -4.73
C GLY A 97 -9.97 -16.26 -3.40
N LEU A 98 -9.75 -14.96 -3.25
CA LEU A 98 -10.14 -14.21 -2.04
C LEU A 98 -11.63 -13.84 -2.03
N TYR A 99 -12.13 -13.28 -3.12
CA TYR A 99 -13.43 -12.59 -3.16
C TYR A 99 -14.46 -13.26 -4.08
N GLY A 100 -14.20 -14.49 -4.55
CA GLY A 100 -15.09 -15.25 -5.43
C GLY A 100 -14.95 -14.90 -6.91
N ASP A 101 -15.67 -15.65 -7.76
CA ASP A 101 -15.60 -15.52 -9.23
C ASP A 101 -16.02 -14.13 -9.74
N VAL A 102 -16.88 -13.45 -8.98
CA VAL A 102 -17.31 -12.06 -9.24
C VAL A 102 -16.83 -11.19 -8.09
N PRO A 103 -15.58 -10.70 -8.12
CA PRO A 103 -15.07 -9.80 -7.09
C PRO A 103 -15.89 -8.51 -7.01
N PRO A 104 -15.97 -7.86 -5.83
CA PRO A 104 -16.67 -6.59 -5.69
C PRO A 104 -16.03 -5.53 -6.57
N VAL A 105 -16.86 -4.61 -7.06
CA VAL A 105 -16.46 -3.55 -8.01
C VAL A 105 -15.25 -2.78 -7.48
N GLU A 106 -15.22 -2.45 -6.20
CA GLU A 106 -14.13 -1.71 -5.57
C GLU A 106 -12.79 -2.45 -5.65
N ALA A 107 -12.76 -3.74 -5.35
CA ALA A 107 -11.55 -4.56 -5.45
C ALA A 107 -11.10 -4.73 -6.91
N ALA A 108 -12.07 -4.97 -7.82
CA ALA A 108 -11.80 -5.07 -9.24
C ALA A 108 -11.24 -3.75 -9.80
N ASP A 109 -11.87 -2.62 -9.47
CA ASP A 109 -11.45 -1.29 -9.91
C ASP A 109 -10.05 -0.92 -9.39
N ARG A 110 -9.76 -1.26 -8.13
CA ARG A 110 -8.42 -1.06 -7.56
C ARG A 110 -7.38 -1.90 -8.32
N TYR A 111 -7.66 -3.17 -8.54
CA TYR A 111 -6.79 -4.08 -9.30
C TYR A 111 -6.50 -3.58 -10.72
N PHE A 112 -7.55 -3.19 -11.46
CA PHE A 112 -7.40 -2.68 -12.84
C PHE A 112 -6.62 -1.37 -12.89
N SER A 113 -6.93 -0.43 -12.00
CA SER A 113 -6.28 0.89 -11.95
C SER A 113 -4.79 0.80 -11.64
N GLU A 114 -4.43 -0.06 -10.67
CA GLU A 114 -3.01 -0.26 -10.31
C GLU A 114 -2.24 -0.93 -11.44
N TYR A 115 -2.79 -1.97 -12.06
CA TYR A 115 -2.14 -2.62 -13.18
C TYR A 115 -1.89 -1.63 -14.34
N ALA A 116 -2.89 -0.83 -14.70
CA ALA A 116 -2.75 0.16 -15.75
C ALA A 116 -1.66 1.20 -15.42
N GLY A 117 -1.61 1.65 -14.16
CA GLY A 117 -0.60 2.62 -13.71
C GLY A 117 0.82 2.06 -13.57
N LEU A 118 0.97 0.74 -13.40
CA LEU A 118 2.26 0.08 -13.18
C LEU A 118 2.83 -0.60 -14.43
N LYS A 119 2.01 -0.86 -15.43
CA LYS A 119 2.41 -1.55 -16.66
C LYS A 119 3.57 -0.83 -17.38
N GLY A 120 4.59 -1.56 -17.74
CA GLY A 120 5.77 -1.04 -18.45
C GLY A 120 6.76 -0.28 -17.54
N THR A 121 6.48 -0.15 -16.24
CA THR A 121 7.37 0.53 -15.29
C THR A 121 8.42 -0.40 -14.66
N GLY A 122 8.26 -1.72 -14.81
CA GLY A 122 9.07 -2.74 -14.16
C GLY A 122 8.66 -3.07 -12.72
N HIS A 123 7.74 -2.31 -12.11
CA HIS A 123 7.27 -2.57 -10.73
C HIS A 123 6.47 -3.87 -10.63
N LEU A 124 5.64 -4.19 -11.66
CA LEU A 124 4.91 -5.46 -11.69
C LEU A 124 5.86 -6.66 -11.71
N ALA A 125 6.95 -6.59 -12.47
CA ALA A 125 7.97 -7.65 -12.47
C ALA A 125 8.67 -7.79 -11.10
N CYS A 126 8.84 -6.67 -10.37
CA CYS A 126 9.30 -6.71 -8.97
C CYS A 126 8.29 -7.41 -8.07
N PHE A 127 7.00 -7.10 -8.16
CA PHE A 127 5.96 -7.73 -7.33
C PHE A 127 5.89 -9.23 -7.58
N GLU A 128 6.07 -9.65 -8.83
CA GLU A 128 6.20 -11.04 -9.19
C GLU A 128 7.38 -11.73 -8.49
N LEU A 129 8.57 -11.14 -8.59
CA LEU A 129 9.75 -11.65 -7.92
C LEU A 129 9.58 -11.68 -6.40
N LEU A 130 9.08 -10.60 -5.81
CA LEU A 130 8.88 -10.49 -4.37
C LEU A 130 7.88 -11.53 -3.84
N GLY A 131 6.78 -11.77 -4.56
CA GLY A 131 5.83 -12.83 -4.23
C GLY A 131 6.44 -14.23 -4.30
N ARG A 132 7.25 -14.50 -5.32
CA ARG A 132 8.01 -15.75 -5.44
C ARG A 132 9.01 -15.93 -4.29
N MET A 133 9.74 -14.87 -3.97
CA MET A 133 10.67 -14.86 -2.83
C MET A 133 9.95 -15.12 -1.50
N ALA A 134 8.83 -14.44 -1.25
CA ALA A 134 8.03 -14.64 -0.04
C ALA A 134 7.59 -16.10 0.10
N LYS A 135 7.11 -16.70 -0.99
CA LYS A 135 6.73 -18.12 -1.02
C LYS A 135 7.92 -19.04 -0.74
N ARG A 136 9.07 -18.81 -1.38
CA ARG A 136 10.28 -19.60 -1.21
C ARG A 136 10.80 -19.53 0.22
N ILE A 137 10.89 -18.33 0.79
CA ILE A 137 11.35 -18.10 2.17
C ILE A 137 10.43 -18.80 3.18
N ARG A 138 9.10 -18.68 3.02
CA ARG A 138 8.12 -19.37 3.85
C ARG A 138 8.28 -20.90 3.78
N GLN A 139 8.45 -21.44 2.59
CA GLN A 139 8.70 -22.89 2.40
C GLN A 139 10.00 -23.35 3.06
N SER A 140 10.96 -22.46 3.25
CA SER A 140 12.21 -22.71 3.98
C SER A 140 12.09 -22.47 5.49
N GLY A 141 10.89 -22.22 6.01
CA GLY A 141 10.64 -22.02 7.44
C GLY A 141 11.06 -20.66 7.98
N GLY A 142 11.06 -19.63 7.15
CA GLY A 142 11.43 -18.29 7.58
C GLY A 142 10.54 -17.19 7.05
N HIS A 143 10.95 -15.96 7.31
CA HIS A 143 10.17 -14.76 7.03
C HIS A 143 10.95 -13.76 6.19
N MET A 144 10.23 -12.93 5.46
CA MET A 144 10.79 -11.76 4.80
C MET A 144 9.86 -10.55 4.98
N ARG A 145 10.46 -9.37 4.89
CA ARG A 145 9.76 -8.10 4.97
C ARG A 145 10.21 -7.19 3.84
N VAL A 146 9.28 -6.71 3.03
CA VAL A 146 9.59 -5.70 2.01
C VAL A 146 9.48 -4.31 2.64
N ASN A 147 10.58 -3.57 2.61
CA ASN A 147 10.65 -2.27 3.25
C ASN A 147 9.96 -1.18 2.41
N GLY A 148 9.32 -0.22 3.08
CA GLY A 148 8.73 0.96 2.46
C GLY A 148 7.23 0.86 2.18
N GLY A 149 6.78 1.50 1.10
CA GLY A 149 5.36 1.74 0.84
C GLY A 149 4.65 0.70 -0.02
N ILE A 150 5.24 -0.48 -0.24
CA ILE A 150 4.66 -1.50 -1.13
C ILE A 150 3.26 -1.96 -0.70
N GLY A 151 2.97 -1.93 0.60
CA GLY A 151 1.65 -2.28 1.15
C GLY A 151 0.51 -1.35 0.70
N ALA A 152 0.80 -0.23 0.03
CA ALA A 152 -0.21 0.58 -0.63
C ALA A 152 -0.64 0.01 -2.00
N SER A 153 -0.04 -1.09 -2.46
CA SER A 153 -0.42 -1.77 -3.71
C SER A 153 -1.25 -3.02 -3.46
N PHE A 154 -2.45 -3.03 -4.02
CA PHE A 154 -3.33 -4.19 -3.98
C PHE A 154 -2.80 -5.33 -4.86
N VAL A 155 -2.19 -5.01 -6.00
CA VAL A 155 -1.52 -6.02 -6.85
C VAL A 155 -0.38 -6.69 -6.11
N ALA A 156 0.43 -5.94 -5.34
CA ALA A 156 1.48 -6.51 -4.52
C ALA A 156 0.92 -7.43 -3.40
N TYR A 157 -0.19 -7.06 -2.80
CA TYR A 157 -0.92 -7.89 -1.82
C TYR A 157 -1.41 -9.20 -2.47
N LEU A 158 -2.08 -9.12 -3.61
CA LEU A 158 -2.56 -10.30 -4.35
C LEU A 158 -1.42 -11.25 -4.75
N MET A 159 -0.23 -10.72 -4.99
CA MET A 159 0.97 -11.52 -5.30
C MET A 159 1.67 -12.07 -4.06
N GLY A 160 1.23 -11.75 -2.85
CA GLY A 160 1.89 -12.14 -1.60
C GLY A 160 3.25 -11.47 -1.37
N ALA A 161 3.50 -10.34 -2.05
CA ALA A 161 4.69 -9.52 -1.83
C ALA A 161 4.57 -8.64 -0.56
N THR A 162 3.38 -8.49 -0.04
CA THR A 162 3.05 -7.83 1.23
C THR A 162 1.82 -8.47 1.85
N ASP A 163 1.73 -8.44 3.18
CA ASP A 163 0.57 -8.93 3.94
C ASP A 163 -0.46 -7.81 4.21
N ILE A 164 -0.24 -6.60 3.69
CA ILE A 164 -1.10 -5.45 3.94
C ILE A 164 -2.11 -5.30 2.81
N ASN A 165 -3.39 -5.39 3.17
CA ASN A 165 -4.50 -5.16 2.25
C ASN A 165 -4.84 -3.66 2.19
N PRO A 166 -4.59 -2.96 1.07
CA PRO A 166 -4.83 -1.53 0.98
C PRO A 166 -6.29 -1.13 0.71
N LEU A 167 -7.20 -2.08 0.54
CA LEU A 167 -8.62 -1.78 0.35
C LEU A 167 -9.22 -1.13 1.60
N ARG A 168 -10.40 -0.53 1.47
CA ARG A 168 -11.15 -0.02 2.63
C ARG A 168 -11.45 -1.14 3.62
N PRO A 169 -11.65 -0.82 4.92
CA PRO A 169 -12.04 -1.79 5.94
C PRO A 169 -13.25 -2.62 5.51
N HIS A 170 -13.13 -3.93 5.64
CA HIS A 170 -14.16 -4.87 5.21
C HIS A 170 -14.10 -6.19 5.97
N TYR A 171 -15.23 -6.88 5.94
CA TYR A 171 -15.29 -8.29 6.27
C TYR A 171 -15.27 -9.12 5.00
N TYR A 172 -14.60 -10.27 5.03
CA TYR A 172 -14.76 -11.27 4.00
C TYR A 172 -14.84 -12.68 4.61
N CYS A 173 -15.59 -13.56 3.95
CA CYS A 173 -15.74 -14.93 4.37
C CYS A 173 -14.85 -15.85 3.52
N PRO A 174 -13.87 -16.56 4.11
CA PRO A 174 -13.01 -17.47 3.35
C PRO A 174 -13.76 -18.71 2.79
N HIS A 175 -14.98 -19.00 3.29
CA HIS A 175 -15.77 -20.16 2.84
C HIS A 175 -16.70 -19.83 1.66
N CYS A 176 -17.45 -18.73 1.74
CA CYS A 176 -18.44 -18.36 0.73
C CYS A 176 -18.09 -17.10 -0.06
N HIS A 177 -16.92 -16.52 0.18
CA HIS A 177 -16.35 -15.34 -0.49
C HIS A 177 -17.22 -14.07 -0.41
N LYS A 178 -18.23 -14.04 0.45
CA LYS A 178 -19.00 -12.82 0.69
C LYS A 178 -18.10 -11.77 1.32
N ILE A 179 -18.19 -10.55 0.79
CA ILE A 179 -17.46 -9.37 1.29
C ILE A 179 -18.44 -8.27 1.65
N SER A 180 -18.10 -7.47 2.67
CA SER A 180 -18.87 -6.31 3.09
C SER A 180 -17.94 -5.20 3.54
N PHE A 181 -17.87 -4.11 2.78
CA PHE A 181 -17.13 -2.89 3.17
C PHE A 181 -17.85 -2.16 4.30
N VAL A 182 -17.09 -1.55 5.18
CA VAL A 182 -17.60 -0.86 6.37
C VAL A 182 -17.23 0.62 6.30
N GLU A 183 -18.25 1.48 6.37
CA GLU A 183 -18.07 2.93 6.43
C GLU A 183 -17.69 3.38 7.85
N GLY A 184 -16.97 4.50 7.95
CA GLY A 184 -16.61 5.12 9.23
C GLY A 184 -15.53 4.40 10.03
N CYS A 185 -14.99 3.30 9.55
CA CYS A 185 -13.84 2.61 10.12
C CYS A 185 -12.59 2.91 9.29
N ALA A 186 -11.45 3.15 9.93
CA ALA A 186 -10.19 3.45 9.25
C ALA A 186 -9.19 2.28 9.26
N CYS A 187 -9.48 1.21 10.00
CA CYS A 187 -8.63 0.02 10.12
C CYS A 187 -9.51 -1.22 10.23
N GLY A 188 -9.40 -2.15 9.29
CA GLY A 188 -10.20 -3.37 9.29
C GLY A 188 -9.97 -4.25 10.51
N TRP A 189 -8.78 -4.18 11.10
CA TRP A 189 -8.46 -4.93 12.31
C TRP A 189 -9.20 -4.44 13.57
N ASP A 190 -9.73 -3.21 13.56
CA ASP A 190 -10.57 -2.66 14.63
C ASP A 190 -12.05 -3.08 14.51
N LEU A 191 -12.44 -3.73 13.43
CA LEU A 191 -13.80 -4.22 13.26
C LEU A 191 -14.10 -5.31 14.30
N PRO A 192 -15.31 -5.35 14.91
CA PRO A 192 -15.68 -6.40 15.85
C PRO A 192 -15.73 -7.78 15.16
N ALA A 193 -15.39 -8.83 15.89
CA ALA A 193 -15.50 -10.21 15.41
C ALA A 193 -16.95 -10.54 15.04
N ARG A 194 -17.17 -11.17 13.88
CA ARG A 194 -18.51 -11.54 13.37
C ARG A 194 -18.47 -12.89 12.67
N LYS A 195 -19.61 -13.57 12.70
CA LYS A 195 -19.84 -14.80 11.92
C LYS A 195 -20.57 -14.50 10.61
N CYS A 196 -20.22 -15.23 9.59
CA CYS A 196 -20.93 -15.22 8.31
C CYS A 196 -22.26 -15.96 8.41
N ALA A 197 -23.21 -15.62 7.56
CA ALA A 197 -24.47 -16.37 7.43
C ALA A 197 -24.26 -17.85 7.03
N CYS A 198 -23.12 -18.21 6.44
CA CYS A 198 -22.76 -19.60 6.16
C CYS A 198 -22.18 -20.36 7.39
N GLY A 199 -22.09 -19.71 8.54
CA GLY A 199 -21.54 -20.26 9.80
C GLY A 199 -20.03 -20.06 9.98
N GLY A 200 -19.27 -19.69 8.95
CA GLY A 200 -17.84 -19.42 9.05
C GLY A 200 -17.52 -18.11 9.75
N GLU A 201 -16.32 -17.99 10.30
CA GLU A 201 -15.84 -16.70 10.87
C GLU A 201 -15.45 -15.74 9.74
N LEU A 202 -15.89 -14.48 9.87
CA LEU A 202 -15.52 -13.42 8.96
C LEU A 202 -14.11 -12.92 9.28
N GLN A 203 -13.27 -12.86 8.27
CA GLN A 203 -11.99 -12.19 8.37
C GLN A 203 -12.21 -10.68 8.33
N ARG A 204 -11.40 -9.94 9.11
CA ARG A 204 -11.42 -8.48 9.26
C ARG A 204 -10.17 -7.93 8.63
N ASP A 205 -10.27 -7.12 7.59
CA ASP A 205 -9.13 -6.65 6.83
C ASP A 205 -9.37 -5.27 6.20
N GLY A 206 -8.34 -4.71 5.60
CA GLY A 206 -8.37 -3.44 4.88
C GLY A 206 -7.90 -2.25 5.72
N HIS A 207 -7.05 -1.42 5.11
CA HIS A 207 -6.41 -0.27 5.76
C HIS A 207 -6.60 1.04 5.01
N ASP A 208 -7.42 1.02 3.95
CA ASP A 208 -7.76 2.19 3.13
C ASP A 208 -6.54 3.03 2.72
N LEU A 209 -5.55 2.37 2.09
CA LEU A 209 -4.33 3.03 1.63
C LEU A 209 -4.50 3.52 0.19
N PRO A 210 -4.42 4.83 -0.08
CA PRO A 210 -4.55 5.36 -1.43
C PRO A 210 -3.39 4.90 -2.32
N PHE A 211 -3.70 4.46 -3.56
CA PHE A 211 -2.68 4.06 -4.53
C PHE A 211 -1.74 5.22 -4.89
N GLU A 212 -2.23 6.44 -4.86
CA GLU A 212 -1.47 7.66 -5.11
C GLU A 212 -0.26 7.78 -4.19
N THR A 213 -0.33 7.25 -2.97
CA THR A 213 0.80 7.29 -2.04
C THR A 213 1.95 6.37 -2.47
N LEU A 214 1.74 5.47 -3.44
CA LEU A 214 2.79 4.68 -4.07
C LEU A 214 3.54 5.45 -5.17
N ARG A 215 2.97 6.53 -5.74
CA ARG A 215 3.57 7.30 -6.86
C ARG A 215 5.03 7.73 -6.65
N PRO A 216 5.48 8.14 -5.44
CA PRO A 216 6.89 8.46 -5.22
C PRO A 216 7.83 7.31 -5.52
N LEU A 217 7.38 6.07 -5.31
CA LEU A 217 8.13 4.86 -5.63
C LEU A 217 8.08 4.57 -7.13
N ILE A 218 6.90 4.67 -7.74
CA ILE A 218 6.67 4.35 -9.16
C ILE A 218 7.46 5.26 -10.11
N ARG A 219 7.70 6.51 -9.74
CA ARG A 219 8.50 7.48 -10.53
C ARG A 219 9.99 7.15 -10.59
N LYS A 220 10.47 6.23 -9.78
CA LYS A 220 11.85 5.77 -9.72
C LYS A 220 11.97 4.42 -10.42
N PRO A 221 13.18 4.02 -10.86
CA PRO A 221 13.40 2.65 -11.29
C PRO A 221 12.95 1.65 -10.24
N ALA A 222 12.32 0.56 -10.66
CA ALA A 222 11.78 -0.46 -9.77
C ALA A 222 12.91 -1.12 -8.95
N LYS A 223 13.05 -0.66 -7.69
CA LYS A 223 14.06 -1.10 -6.74
C LYS A 223 13.45 -1.23 -5.35
N TYR A 224 13.63 -2.40 -4.75
CA TYR A 224 13.09 -2.71 -3.43
C TYR A 224 14.18 -3.23 -2.49
N ALA A 225 14.12 -2.82 -1.24
CA ALA A 225 14.90 -3.39 -0.16
C ALA A 225 14.06 -4.44 0.57
N VAL A 226 14.63 -5.60 0.79
CA VAL A 226 13.97 -6.76 1.40
C VAL A 226 14.79 -7.21 2.59
N SER A 227 14.20 -7.16 3.78
CA SER A 227 14.75 -7.77 4.97
C SER A 227 14.47 -9.27 4.97
N VAL A 228 15.49 -10.06 5.26
CA VAL A 228 15.40 -11.52 5.38
C VAL A 228 16.43 -12.01 6.41
N SER A 229 16.13 -13.09 7.13
CA SER A 229 17.08 -13.67 8.07
C SER A 229 18.37 -14.12 7.35
N GLN A 230 19.51 -14.02 8.02
CA GLN A 230 20.84 -14.24 7.41
C GLN A 230 20.99 -15.66 6.85
N ASP A 231 20.43 -16.66 7.52
CA ASP A 231 20.46 -18.07 7.10
C ASP A 231 19.67 -18.34 5.80
N LEU A 232 18.71 -17.47 5.46
CA LEU A 232 17.88 -17.58 4.25
C LEU A 232 18.30 -16.66 3.10
N HIS A 233 19.37 -15.87 3.27
CA HIS A 233 19.92 -15.05 2.19
C HIS A 233 20.24 -15.85 0.94
N GLY A 234 20.80 -17.07 1.11
CA GLY A 234 21.10 -17.98 0.00
C GLY A 234 19.85 -18.38 -0.79
N ALA A 235 18.77 -18.74 -0.11
CA ALA A 235 17.51 -19.11 -0.74
C ALA A 235 16.89 -17.91 -1.49
N ALA A 236 16.95 -16.70 -0.91
CA ALA A 236 16.49 -15.47 -1.56
C ALA A 236 17.31 -15.17 -2.84
N GLN A 237 18.64 -15.28 -2.77
CA GLN A 237 19.52 -15.06 -3.94
C GLN A 237 19.29 -16.09 -5.04
N GLU A 238 19.02 -17.34 -4.67
CA GLU A 238 18.71 -18.40 -5.63
C GLU A 238 17.39 -18.10 -6.38
N GLU A 239 16.35 -17.65 -5.67
CA GLU A 239 15.10 -17.26 -6.31
C GLU A 239 15.26 -16.07 -7.24
N ILE A 240 16.07 -15.07 -6.86
CA ILE A 240 16.43 -13.95 -7.73
C ILE A 240 17.12 -14.46 -9.01
N ARG A 241 18.10 -15.34 -8.89
CA ARG A 241 18.81 -15.92 -10.05
C ARG A 241 17.88 -16.72 -10.96
N SER A 242 17.05 -17.59 -10.38
CA SER A 242 16.05 -18.39 -11.10
C SER A 242 15.09 -17.49 -11.88
N PHE A 243 14.57 -16.46 -11.24
CA PHE A 243 13.68 -15.50 -11.89
C PHE A 243 14.31 -14.84 -13.13
N PHE A 244 15.55 -14.36 -13.02
CA PHE A 244 16.25 -13.75 -14.16
C PHE A 244 16.58 -14.76 -15.27
N GLN A 245 16.94 -15.98 -14.93
CA GLN A 245 17.16 -17.06 -15.90
C GLN A 245 15.90 -17.41 -16.67
N GLU A 246 14.77 -17.59 -15.96
CA GLU A 246 13.49 -17.96 -16.56
C GLU A 246 12.91 -16.83 -17.43
N THR A 247 12.98 -15.60 -16.96
CA THR A 247 12.37 -14.45 -17.66
C THR A 247 13.27 -13.85 -18.73
N GLY A 248 14.57 -14.05 -18.61
CA GLY A 248 15.59 -13.44 -19.46
C GLY A 248 15.67 -11.91 -19.33
N LEU A 249 15.07 -11.32 -18.28
CA LEU A 249 15.18 -9.88 -18.00
C LEU A 249 16.63 -9.52 -17.66
N LYS A 250 17.10 -8.35 -18.09
CA LYS A 250 18.50 -7.90 -17.87
C LYS A 250 18.63 -6.69 -16.94
N GLN A 251 17.57 -5.88 -16.79
CA GLN A 251 17.66 -4.59 -16.08
C GLN A 251 16.71 -4.47 -14.89
N TYR A 252 15.62 -5.21 -14.86
CA TYR A 252 14.59 -5.19 -13.82
C TYR A 252 14.15 -6.61 -13.49
N PRO A 253 13.72 -6.87 -12.25
CA PRO A 253 13.67 -5.99 -11.08
C PRO A 253 14.99 -5.87 -10.33
N ALA A 254 15.19 -4.80 -9.55
CA ALA A 254 16.31 -4.65 -8.64
C ALA A 254 15.84 -4.90 -7.19
N VAL A 255 16.41 -5.90 -6.54
CA VAL A 255 16.16 -6.23 -5.14
C VAL A 255 17.45 -6.16 -4.36
N THR A 256 17.46 -5.44 -3.24
CA THR A 256 18.58 -5.42 -2.30
C THR A 256 18.17 -6.21 -1.06
N LEU A 257 18.91 -7.25 -0.74
CA LEU A 257 18.71 -8.05 0.47
C LEU A 257 19.40 -7.38 1.65
N LEU A 258 18.69 -7.28 2.77
CA LEU A 258 19.19 -6.75 4.03
C LEU A 258 19.08 -7.85 5.09
N PRO A 259 20.14 -8.10 5.90
CA PRO A 259 20.03 -9.02 7.03
C PRO A 259 19.10 -8.41 8.09
N ASP A 260 18.32 -9.28 8.75
CA ASP A 260 17.36 -8.86 9.76
C ASP A 260 17.31 -9.88 10.91
N GLY A 261 17.95 -9.52 12.03
CA GLY A 261 18.01 -10.36 13.23
C GLY A 261 16.65 -10.55 13.93
N GLU A 262 15.70 -9.63 13.72
CA GLU A 262 14.33 -9.75 14.22
C GLU A 262 13.64 -10.93 13.53
N LEU A 263 13.78 -11.07 12.21
CA LEU A 263 13.21 -12.19 11.45
C LEU A 263 13.84 -13.54 11.84
N GLU A 264 15.11 -13.56 12.22
CA GLU A 264 15.74 -14.77 12.79
C GLU A 264 15.11 -15.15 14.15
N ALA A 265 14.84 -14.14 14.97
CA ALA A 265 14.19 -14.34 16.26
C ALA A 265 12.79 -14.98 16.09
N TRP A 266 12.04 -14.57 15.06
CA TRP A 266 10.73 -15.16 14.76
C TRP A 266 10.83 -16.63 14.36
N GLY A 267 11.74 -16.99 13.48
CA GLY A 267 11.98 -18.38 13.10
C GLY A 267 12.37 -19.26 14.30
N ARG A 268 13.08 -18.70 15.28
CA ARG A 268 13.37 -19.41 16.55
C ARG A 268 12.11 -19.62 17.39
N LEU A 269 11.25 -18.59 17.54
CA LEU A 269 9.98 -18.72 18.26
C LEU A 269 9.09 -19.82 17.67
N GLU A 270 8.94 -19.84 16.35
CA GLU A 270 8.16 -20.88 15.68
C GLU A 270 8.70 -22.29 15.97
N ARG A 271 10.01 -22.48 15.88
CA ARG A 271 10.65 -23.77 16.15
C ARG A 271 10.50 -24.20 17.63
N GLU A 272 10.63 -23.26 18.58
CA GLU A 272 10.53 -23.56 20.01
C GLU A 272 9.08 -23.82 20.46
N THR A 273 8.12 -23.14 19.84
CA THR A 273 6.70 -23.20 20.26
C THR A 273 5.87 -24.16 19.43
N GLY A 274 6.31 -24.50 18.22
CA GLY A 274 5.52 -25.26 17.24
C GLY A 274 4.37 -24.46 16.62
N ILE A 275 4.24 -23.17 16.91
CA ILE A 275 3.20 -22.30 16.37
C ILE A 275 3.79 -21.45 15.26
N SER A 276 3.21 -21.52 14.05
CA SER A 276 3.61 -20.66 12.95
C SER A 276 3.12 -19.22 13.15
N PHE A 277 3.95 -18.27 12.78
CA PHE A 277 3.68 -16.84 12.81
C PHE A 277 2.37 -16.46 12.05
N GLU A 278 2.07 -17.20 10.98
CA GLU A 278 0.84 -17.02 10.21
C GLU A 278 -0.43 -17.46 10.97
N ASN A 279 -0.29 -18.39 11.90
CA ASN A 279 -1.40 -18.95 12.69
C ASN A 279 -1.62 -18.24 14.02
N VAL A 280 -0.80 -17.24 14.34
CA VAL A 280 -0.96 -16.46 15.58
C VAL A 280 -2.23 -15.60 15.49
N PRO A 281 -3.17 -15.73 16.45
CA PRO A 281 -4.38 -14.90 16.49
C PRO A 281 -4.03 -13.50 17.03
N PHE A 282 -3.29 -12.72 16.27
CA PHE A 282 -2.79 -11.40 16.70
C PHE A 282 -3.89 -10.36 16.99
N LEU A 283 -5.12 -10.61 16.53
CA LEU A 283 -6.31 -9.81 16.84
C LEU A 283 -7.03 -10.28 18.13
N ASP A 284 -6.37 -11.05 18.99
CA ASP A 284 -6.83 -11.36 20.36
C ASP A 284 -6.91 -10.06 21.17
N GLU A 285 -8.06 -9.80 21.79
CA GLU A 285 -8.30 -8.58 22.58
C GLU A 285 -7.26 -8.40 23.69
N ARG A 286 -6.81 -9.49 24.31
CA ARG A 286 -5.74 -9.45 25.33
C ARG A 286 -4.42 -8.88 24.82
N VAL A 287 -4.12 -9.06 23.52
CA VAL A 287 -2.92 -8.48 22.91
C VAL A 287 -3.04 -6.96 22.87
N LEU A 288 -4.19 -6.45 22.45
CA LEU A 288 -4.45 -5.00 22.44
C LEU A 288 -4.42 -4.42 23.86
N ASP A 289 -5.04 -5.10 24.82
CA ASP A 289 -5.06 -4.70 26.25
C ASP A 289 -3.64 -4.60 26.82
N ALA A 290 -2.72 -5.50 26.44
CA ALA A 290 -1.33 -5.45 26.86
C ALA A 290 -0.61 -4.19 26.34
N PHE A 291 -0.89 -3.77 25.11
CA PHE A 291 -0.37 -2.50 24.57
C PHE A 291 -0.98 -1.29 25.29
N ILE A 292 -2.28 -1.28 25.53
CA ILE A 292 -2.98 -0.21 26.25
C ILE A 292 -2.46 -0.11 27.69
N GLY A 293 -2.23 -1.25 28.33
CA GLY A 293 -1.65 -1.33 29.67
C GLY A 293 -0.17 -0.96 29.79
N GLY A 294 0.51 -0.73 28.64
CA GLY A 294 1.90 -0.29 28.60
C GLY A 294 2.96 -1.38 28.84
N ASP A 295 2.58 -2.66 28.90
CA ASP A 295 3.53 -3.79 29.04
C ASP A 295 4.20 -4.12 27.68
N THR A 296 4.91 -3.14 27.13
CA THR A 296 5.55 -3.23 25.81
C THR A 296 7.05 -3.49 25.87
N GLY A 297 7.63 -3.73 27.04
CA GLY A 297 9.06 -4.02 27.19
C GLY A 297 9.51 -5.19 26.32
N GLY A 298 10.56 -4.98 25.51
CA GLY A 298 11.10 -5.97 24.57
C GLY A 298 10.28 -6.14 23.28
N ILE A 299 9.21 -5.36 23.07
CA ILE A 299 8.47 -5.37 21.80
C ILE A 299 9.04 -4.29 20.87
N PRO A 300 9.50 -4.64 19.68
CA PRO A 300 9.99 -3.67 18.68
C PRO A 300 8.96 -2.56 18.44
N GLU A 301 9.43 -1.35 18.17
CA GLU A 301 8.63 -0.13 17.94
C GLU A 301 7.90 0.43 19.18
N PHE A 302 7.61 -0.39 20.19
CA PHE A 302 6.81 -0.02 21.37
C PHE A 302 7.58 -0.12 22.70
N GLY A 303 8.65 -0.91 22.74
CA GLY A 303 9.51 -1.09 23.92
C GLY A 303 10.45 0.09 24.22
N PRO A 304 10.98 0.86 23.25
CA PRO A 304 11.83 2.00 23.53
C PRO A 304 11.18 3.05 24.42
N ASP A 305 11.99 3.71 25.27
CA ASP A 305 11.51 4.71 26.24
C ASP A 305 10.71 5.84 25.58
N PHE A 306 11.14 6.27 24.40
CA PHE A 306 10.45 7.34 23.67
C PHE A 306 9.04 6.88 23.23
N ALA A 307 8.88 5.69 22.69
CA ALA A 307 7.57 5.17 22.29
C ALA A 307 6.65 4.99 23.50
N ARG A 308 7.18 4.48 24.62
CA ARG A 308 6.43 4.39 25.89
C ARG A 308 6.01 5.75 26.41
N ALA A 309 6.86 6.77 26.29
CA ALA A 309 6.51 8.13 26.69
C ALA A 309 5.40 8.72 25.79
N VAL A 310 5.42 8.46 24.47
CA VAL A 310 4.36 8.86 23.56
C VAL A 310 3.03 8.21 23.94
N MET A 311 3.02 6.89 24.19
CA MET A 311 1.82 6.16 24.61
C MET A 311 1.31 6.61 25.98
N ALA A 312 2.18 6.95 26.91
CA ALA A 312 1.77 7.46 28.23
C ALA A 312 1.11 8.85 28.12
N GLN A 313 1.55 9.70 27.19
CA GLN A 313 0.95 11.02 26.95
C GLN A 313 -0.33 10.95 26.13
N SER A 314 -0.43 9.98 25.23
CA SER A 314 -1.59 9.75 24.35
C SER A 314 -1.85 8.25 24.28
N PRO A 315 -2.57 7.67 25.26
CA PRO A 315 -2.83 6.25 25.30
C PRO A 315 -3.60 5.78 24.06
N PRO A 316 -3.14 4.70 23.39
CA PRO A 316 -3.89 4.12 22.28
C PRO A 316 -5.17 3.45 22.81
N ALA A 317 -6.26 3.55 22.06
CA ALA A 317 -7.54 2.92 22.41
C ALA A 317 -7.92 1.77 21.44
N CYS A 318 -7.22 1.67 20.31
CA CYS A 318 -7.52 0.70 19.25
C CYS A 318 -6.28 0.42 18.41
N ILE A 319 -6.36 -0.52 17.46
CA ILE A 319 -5.23 -0.89 16.60
C ILE A 319 -4.86 0.27 15.65
N ARG A 320 -5.84 1.05 15.18
CA ARG A 320 -5.58 2.27 14.41
C ARG A 320 -4.63 3.22 15.16
N ASP A 321 -4.84 3.37 16.47
CA ASP A 321 -3.99 4.23 17.30
C ASP A 321 -2.59 3.64 17.47
N LEU A 322 -2.48 2.31 17.65
CA LEU A 322 -1.19 1.63 17.66
C LEU A 322 -0.42 1.87 16.36
N ILE A 323 -1.11 1.87 15.20
CA ILE A 323 -0.47 2.15 13.91
C ILE A 323 0.14 3.56 13.87
N GLN A 324 -0.38 4.54 14.60
CA GLN A 324 0.20 5.89 14.63
C GLN A 324 1.54 5.95 15.39
N ILE A 325 1.74 5.12 16.41
CA ILE A 325 2.91 5.21 17.30
C ILE A 325 4.26 5.14 16.56
N PRO A 326 4.55 4.13 15.71
CA PRO A 326 5.82 4.09 14.98
C PRO A 326 6.06 5.33 14.10
N GLY A 327 5.01 5.83 13.42
CA GLY A 327 5.10 7.02 12.59
C GLY A 327 5.41 8.27 13.37
N LEU A 328 4.78 8.46 14.53
CA LEU A 328 5.05 9.56 15.45
C LEU A 328 6.46 9.49 16.05
N CYS A 329 6.98 8.29 16.30
CA CYS A 329 8.29 8.09 16.90
C CYS A 329 9.45 8.25 15.91
N HIS A 330 9.31 7.74 14.69
CA HIS A 330 10.40 7.69 13.70
C HIS A 330 10.39 8.85 12.70
N GLY A 331 9.25 9.54 12.54
CA GLY A 331 9.16 10.72 11.69
C GLY A 331 9.95 11.90 12.27
N THR A 332 10.62 12.65 11.39
CA THR A 332 11.36 13.83 11.81
C THR A 332 10.43 15.03 11.98
N GLY A 333 10.43 15.67 13.16
CA GLY A 333 9.56 16.82 13.45
C GLY A 333 8.08 16.46 13.53
N VAL A 334 7.76 15.18 13.79
CA VAL A 334 6.38 14.70 13.83
C VAL A 334 5.79 14.78 15.24
N TRP A 335 6.52 14.34 16.27
CA TRP A 335 6.00 14.32 17.64
C TRP A 335 6.40 15.57 18.43
N ARG A 336 7.67 15.71 18.83
CA ARG A 336 8.12 16.77 19.72
C ARG A 336 7.87 18.17 19.14
N GLY A 337 7.18 19.03 19.92
CA GLY A 337 6.82 20.39 19.50
C GLY A 337 5.85 20.46 18.33
N ASN A 338 5.19 19.35 17.99
CA ASN A 338 4.23 19.23 16.91
C ASN A 338 3.04 18.35 17.32
N GLY A 339 3.02 17.06 16.99
CA GLY A 339 1.95 16.13 17.36
C GLY A 339 1.68 16.08 18.86
N GLU A 340 2.72 16.23 19.68
CA GLU A 340 2.62 16.36 21.14
C GLU A 340 1.75 17.55 21.57
N GLU A 341 1.93 18.71 20.92
CA GLU A 341 1.14 19.92 21.21
C GLU A 341 -0.33 19.73 20.79
N LEU A 342 -0.56 19.10 19.64
CA LEU A 342 -1.91 18.78 19.15
C LEU A 342 -2.62 17.77 20.07
N ALA A 343 -1.90 16.76 20.56
CA ALA A 343 -2.43 15.81 21.51
C ALA A 343 -2.80 16.47 22.85
N LYS A 344 -1.94 17.34 23.39
CA LYS A 344 -2.22 18.15 24.59
C LYS A 344 -3.43 19.09 24.38
N ALA A 345 -3.65 19.54 23.16
CA ALA A 345 -4.84 20.33 22.78
C ALA A 345 -6.10 19.47 22.55
N GLY A 346 -6.04 18.16 22.83
CA GLY A 346 -7.18 17.25 22.80
C GLY A 346 -7.44 16.56 21.45
N LEU A 347 -6.51 16.61 20.49
CA LEU A 347 -6.65 15.80 19.26
C LEU A 347 -6.43 14.32 19.60
N PRO A 348 -7.36 13.43 19.17
CA PRO A 348 -7.18 11.99 19.32
C PRO A 348 -5.94 11.51 18.59
N LEU A 349 -5.26 10.48 19.12
CA LEU A 349 -4.05 9.89 18.56
C LEU A 349 -4.23 9.50 17.08
N GLY A 350 -5.34 8.86 16.73
CA GLY A 350 -5.67 8.46 15.36
C GLY A 350 -5.92 9.61 14.38
N SER A 351 -6.01 10.86 14.87
CA SER A 351 -6.17 12.07 14.04
C SER A 351 -4.87 12.86 13.84
N LEU A 352 -3.80 12.46 14.52
CA LEU A 352 -2.47 13.08 14.34
C LEU A 352 -1.84 12.67 13.01
N THR A 353 -1.04 13.54 12.44
CA THR A 353 -0.27 13.26 11.23
C THR A 353 0.97 12.46 11.58
N ALA A 354 0.95 11.16 11.36
CA ALA A 354 2.07 10.25 11.60
C ALA A 354 2.74 9.79 10.30
N TYR A 355 1.98 9.75 9.21
CA TYR A 355 2.40 9.23 7.92
C TYR A 355 2.06 10.18 6.77
N ARG A 356 2.76 10.04 5.64
CA ARG A 356 2.46 10.82 4.43
C ARG A 356 1.02 10.58 3.94
N ASP A 357 0.52 9.37 4.13
CA ASP A 357 -0.85 8.96 3.77
C ASP A 357 -1.90 9.78 4.54
N ASP A 358 -1.60 10.18 5.78
CA ASP A 358 -2.49 11.00 6.61
C ASP A 358 -2.63 12.41 6.03
N VAL A 359 -1.52 13.00 5.53
CA VAL A 359 -1.53 14.29 4.84
C VAL A 359 -2.38 14.21 3.57
N PHE A 360 -2.16 13.16 2.77
CA PHE A 360 -2.90 12.95 1.53
C PHE A 360 -4.41 12.87 1.81
N ARG A 361 -4.81 12.00 2.74
CA ARG A 361 -6.21 11.79 3.10
C ARG A 361 -6.86 13.05 3.68
N CYS A 362 -6.17 13.72 4.59
CA CYS A 362 -6.65 14.96 5.20
C CYS A 362 -7.11 15.98 4.13
N ILE A 363 -6.41 16.07 3.02
CA ILE A 363 -6.73 16.99 1.93
C ILE A 363 -7.75 16.37 0.97
N GLN A 364 -7.52 15.13 0.52
CA GLN A 364 -8.35 14.47 -0.49
C GLN A 364 -9.81 14.31 -0.06
N GLU A 365 -10.06 14.00 1.21
CA GLU A 365 -11.41 13.86 1.78
C GLU A 365 -12.19 15.18 1.83
N ARG A 366 -11.50 16.32 1.78
CA ARG A 366 -12.09 17.68 1.77
C ARG A 366 -12.25 18.25 0.37
N MET A 367 -11.67 17.61 -0.63
CA MET A 367 -11.78 18.06 -2.03
C MET A 367 -13.16 17.71 -2.61
N PRO A 368 -13.71 18.55 -3.48
CA PRO A 368 -14.95 18.23 -4.18
C PRO A 368 -14.82 16.92 -4.96
N PRO A 369 -15.88 16.10 -5.06
CA PRO A 369 -15.88 14.89 -5.86
C PRO A 369 -15.44 15.18 -7.30
N GLY A 370 -14.52 14.36 -7.84
CA GLY A 370 -14.01 14.51 -9.20
C GLY A 370 -12.87 15.52 -9.39
N SER A 371 -12.43 16.22 -8.34
CA SER A 371 -11.32 17.21 -8.43
C SER A 371 -9.95 16.61 -8.75
N GLY A 372 -9.83 15.27 -8.77
CA GLY A 372 -8.54 14.61 -8.87
C GLY A 372 -7.69 14.73 -7.59
N SER A 373 -6.52 14.11 -7.57
CA SER A 373 -5.66 14.03 -6.38
C SER A 373 -4.43 14.95 -6.43
N GLY A 374 -4.37 15.87 -7.40
CA GLY A 374 -3.17 16.67 -7.67
C GLY A 374 -2.66 17.49 -6.49
N LEU A 375 -3.54 18.26 -5.83
CA LEU A 375 -3.20 19.08 -4.68
C LEU A 375 -2.80 18.22 -3.48
N ALA A 376 -3.61 17.21 -3.14
CA ALA A 376 -3.33 16.30 -2.03
C ALA A 376 -1.98 15.60 -2.21
N TYR A 377 -1.69 15.13 -3.42
CA TYR A 377 -0.41 14.52 -3.74
C TYR A 377 0.75 15.50 -3.65
N HIS A 378 0.62 16.72 -4.19
CA HIS A 378 1.66 17.75 -4.12
C HIS A 378 2.01 18.09 -2.67
N VAL A 379 1.00 18.44 -1.87
CA VAL A 379 1.23 18.80 -0.45
C VAL A 379 1.83 17.62 0.32
N MET A 380 1.31 16.41 0.14
CA MET A 380 1.88 15.21 0.74
C MET A 380 3.38 15.05 0.43
N GLU A 381 3.79 15.23 -0.83
CA GLU A 381 5.20 15.09 -1.24
C GLU A 381 6.09 16.20 -0.63
N GLU A 382 5.61 17.44 -0.56
CA GLU A 382 6.36 18.54 0.03
C GLU A 382 6.52 18.36 1.56
N VAL A 383 5.45 17.93 2.25
CA VAL A 383 5.50 17.63 3.69
C VAL A 383 6.41 16.41 3.94
N ARG A 384 6.21 15.31 3.20
CA ARG A 384 6.95 14.07 3.39
C ARG A 384 8.47 14.25 3.33
N ARG A 385 8.96 15.10 2.44
CA ARG A 385 10.41 15.37 2.26
C ARG A 385 10.90 16.58 3.04
N GLY A 386 10.06 17.17 3.88
CA GLY A 386 10.41 18.30 4.72
C GLY A 386 10.66 19.60 3.95
N ALA A 387 10.10 19.76 2.77
CA ALA A 387 10.29 20.98 1.99
C ALA A 387 9.64 22.18 2.70
N TYR A 388 8.44 22.01 3.24
CA TYR A 388 7.76 23.05 3.98
C TYR A 388 8.43 23.40 5.31
N ALA A 389 9.07 22.44 5.97
CA ALA A 389 9.86 22.72 7.17
C ALA A 389 11.12 23.57 6.88
N ARG A 390 11.69 23.45 5.67
CA ARG A 390 12.87 24.20 5.26
C ARG A 390 12.56 25.57 4.64
N HIS A 391 11.45 25.67 3.90
CA HIS A 391 11.19 26.83 3.04
C HIS A 391 9.86 27.53 3.36
N GLY A 392 9.09 27.02 4.33
CA GLY A 392 7.73 27.48 4.61
C GLY A 392 6.68 26.93 3.63
N ILE A 393 5.43 27.05 3.99
CA ILE A 393 4.30 26.70 3.13
C ILE A 393 3.98 27.92 2.24
N PRO A 394 3.95 27.77 0.90
CA PRO A 394 3.58 28.86 -0.01
C PRO A 394 2.19 29.45 0.32
N ALA A 395 2.05 30.78 0.20
CA ALA A 395 0.83 31.46 0.60
C ALA A 395 -0.42 31.00 -0.18
N ASP A 396 -0.26 30.71 -1.46
CA ASP A 396 -1.32 30.17 -2.31
C ASP A 396 -1.76 28.77 -1.89
N ILE A 397 -0.83 27.90 -1.53
CA ILE A 397 -1.10 26.56 -1.00
C ILE A 397 -1.82 26.67 0.36
N ARG A 398 -1.33 27.56 1.25
CA ARG A 398 -1.99 27.80 2.55
C ARG A 398 -3.44 28.26 2.36
N GLN A 399 -3.69 29.20 1.46
CA GLN A 399 -5.06 29.64 1.13
C GLN A 399 -5.92 28.53 0.57
N GLN A 400 -5.39 27.70 -0.32
CA GLN A 400 -6.13 26.55 -0.85
C GLN A 400 -6.51 25.56 0.26
N LEU A 401 -5.58 25.24 1.16
CA LEU A 401 -5.85 24.33 2.28
C LEU A 401 -6.91 24.91 3.25
N LEU A 402 -6.83 26.19 3.59
CA LEU A 402 -7.85 26.86 4.39
C LEU A 402 -9.21 26.88 3.69
N GLY A 403 -9.24 27.14 2.38
CA GLY A 403 -10.46 27.09 1.57
C GLY A 403 -11.13 25.72 1.52
N LEU A 404 -10.35 24.65 1.69
CA LEU A 404 -10.83 23.28 1.84
C LEU A 404 -11.27 22.94 3.28
N GLY A 405 -11.14 23.87 4.23
CA GLY A 405 -11.47 23.63 5.63
C GLY A 405 -10.43 22.82 6.40
N VAL A 406 -9.17 22.79 5.92
CA VAL A 406 -8.08 22.24 6.73
C VAL A 406 -7.77 23.24 7.85
N GLU A 407 -7.81 22.74 9.08
CA GLU A 407 -7.58 23.58 10.25
C GLU A 407 -6.18 24.20 10.26
N GLU A 408 -6.07 25.47 10.62
CA GLU A 408 -4.80 26.22 10.67
C GLU A 408 -3.72 25.48 11.45
N ARG A 409 -4.06 24.91 12.62
CA ARG A 409 -3.13 24.13 13.46
C ARG A 409 -2.55 22.91 12.76
N LEU A 410 -3.29 22.27 11.83
CA LEU A 410 -2.80 21.15 11.03
C LEU A 410 -1.86 21.64 9.91
N ILE A 411 -2.18 22.78 9.30
CA ILE A 411 -1.30 23.42 8.30
C ILE A 411 0.03 23.81 8.94
N GLU A 412 0.01 24.38 10.13
CA GLU A 412 1.22 24.68 10.91
C GLU A 412 2.01 23.41 11.24
N ALA A 413 1.32 22.33 11.63
CA ALA A 413 1.93 21.03 11.88
C ALA A 413 2.65 20.49 10.63
N PHE A 414 2.06 20.61 9.44
CA PHE A 414 2.70 20.24 8.17
C PHE A 414 4.00 21.01 7.93
N GLY A 415 4.06 22.28 8.33
CA GLY A 415 5.23 23.14 8.23
C GLY A 415 6.38 22.77 9.18
N LYS A 416 6.14 21.95 10.20
CA LYS A 416 7.17 21.49 11.17
C LYS A 416 7.78 20.14 10.79
N ILE A 417 7.14 19.38 9.91
CA ILE A 417 7.52 18.00 9.57
C ILE A 417 8.73 17.97 8.63
N GLY A 418 9.79 17.30 9.07
CA GLY A 418 11.01 17.09 8.27
C GLY A 418 10.98 15.84 7.40
N TYR A 419 10.32 14.76 7.88
CA TYR A 419 10.19 13.53 7.12
C TYR A 419 9.01 12.67 7.60
N LEU A 420 8.26 12.08 6.65
CA LEU A 420 7.20 11.10 6.90
C LEU A 420 7.45 9.78 6.17
N PHE A 421 7.21 8.69 6.88
CA PHE A 421 7.16 7.34 6.33
C PHE A 421 5.82 7.07 5.63
N PRO A 422 5.74 6.03 4.77
CA PRO A 422 4.45 5.50 4.29
C PRO A 422 3.72 4.76 5.43
N ARG A 423 2.39 4.90 5.50
CA ARG A 423 1.55 4.24 6.52
C ARG A 423 1.64 2.70 6.44
N ALA A 424 1.75 2.13 5.23
CA ALA A 424 1.94 0.70 5.04
C ALA A 424 3.14 0.14 5.83
N HIS A 425 4.22 0.91 5.96
CA HIS A 425 5.39 0.53 6.76
C HIS A 425 5.02 0.37 8.25
N GLY A 426 4.31 1.34 8.82
CA GLY A 426 3.84 1.27 10.20
C GLY A 426 2.88 0.11 10.46
N ILE A 427 1.95 -0.15 9.53
CA ILE A 427 1.00 -1.27 9.64
C ILE A 427 1.76 -2.60 9.71
N THR A 428 2.78 -2.79 8.88
CA THR A 428 3.61 -4.00 8.90
C THR A 428 4.27 -4.19 10.27
N HIS A 429 4.89 -3.14 10.82
CA HIS A 429 5.55 -3.20 12.13
C HIS A 429 4.58 -3.47 13.27
N VAL A 430 3.39 -2.85 13.23
CA VAL A 430 2.36 -3.08 14.26
C VAL A 430 1.85 -4.52 14.23
N ARG A 431 1.58 -5.09 13.03
CA ARG A 431 1.21 -6.49 12.90
C ARG A 431 2.26 -7.40 13.56
N HIS A 432 3.52 -7.17 13.25
CA HIS A 432 4.62 -7.94 13.81
C HIS A 432 4.73 -7.78 15.34
N ALA A 433 4.62 -6.56 15.84
CA ALA A 433 4.64 -6.29 17.27
C ALA A 433 3.48 -6.99 18.00
N MET A 434 2.28 -7.01 17.42
CA MET A 434 1.12 -7.71 18.00
C MET A 434 1.33 -9.22 18.03
N ILE A 435 1.90 -9.81 16.99
CA ILE A 435 2.25 -11.24 16.97
C ILE A 435 3.30 -11.56 18.05
N LEU A 436 4.35 -10.73 18.17
CA LEU A 436 5.37 -10.91 19.20
C LEU A 436 4.80 -10.74 20.61
N MET A 437 3.87 -9.81 20.82
CA MET A 437 3.16 -9.65 22.08
C MET A 437 2.37 -10.91 22.41
N TRP A 438 1.67 -11.51 21.44
CA TRP A 438 0.96 -12.76 21.64
C TRP A 438 1.91 -13.88 22.08
N TYR A 439 3.10 -14.02 21.48
CA TYR A 439 4.11 -14.99 21.92
C TYR A 439 4.62 -14.67 23.33
N LYS A 440 4.89 -13.39 23.64
CA LYS A 440 5.32 -12.96 24.99
C LYS A 440 4.32 -13.38 26.04
N MET A 441 3.03 -13.25 25.77
CA MET A 441 1.95 -13.60 26.70
C MET A 441 1.74 -15.11 26.86
N ASN A 442 1.79 -15.86 25.75
CA ASN A 442 1.47 -17.29 25.76
C ASN A 442 2.69 -18.19 25.96
N TYR A 443 3.88 -17.72 25.58
CA TYR A 443 5.16 -18.45 25.65
C TYR A 443 6.29 -17.59 26.25
N PRO A 444 6.12 -17.06 27.50
CA PRO A 444 7.05 -16.09 28.08
C PRO A 444 8.49 -16.60 28.17
N LYS A 445 8.69 -17.92 28.41
CA LYS A 445 10.03 -18.52 28.46
C LYS A 445 10.74 -18.54 27.12
N ALA A 446 10.03 -18.78 26.03
CA ALA A 446 10.59 -18.73 24.68
C ALA A 446 10.87 -17.27 24.28
N ALA A 447 9.93 -16.38 24.53
CA ALA A 447 10.05 -14.96 24.23
C ALA A 447 11.19 -14.26 25.01
N SER A 448 11.41 -14.62 26.30
CA SER A 448 12.49 -14.01 27.11
C SER A 448 13.89 -14.40 26.68
N ARG A 449 14.07 -15.52 25.97
CA ARG A 449 15.35 -15.94 25.41
C ARG A 449 15.71 -15.17 24.14
N LEU A 450 14.73 -14.56 23.53
CA LEU A 450 14.95 -13.60 22.46
C LEU A 450 15.29 -12.28 23.13
N SER A 451 16.58 -12.03 23.40
CA SER A 451 17.04 -10.66 23.61
C SER A 451 16.70 -9.90 22.33
N LEU A 452 15.47 -9.42 22.21
CA LEU A 452 15.09 -8.42 21.23
C LEU A 452 15.82 -7.15 21.69
N THR A 453 17.13 -7.13 21.45
CA THR A 453 17.97 -5.94 21.63
C THR A 453 17.43 -4.90 20.67
N VAL A 454 16.73 -3.95 21.25
CA VAL A 454 16.39 -2.67 20.63
C VAL A 454 17.65 -1.85 20.44
#